data_9c14cae35df45277f0b1ba1ad61bb20a
#
_entry.id   9c14cae35df45277f0b1ba1ad61bb20a
#
_cell.length_a   1.000
_cell.length_b   1.000
_cell.length_c   1.000
_cell.angle_alpha   90.00
_cell.angle_beta   90.00
_cell.angle_gamma   90.00
#
_symmetry.space_group_name_H-M   'P 1'
#
loop_
_entity.id
_entity.type
_entity.pdbx_description
1 polymer ?
#
loop_
_entity_poly.entity_id
_entity_poly.type
_entity_poly.pdbx_seq_one_letter_code
_entity_poly.pdbx_strand_id
1 'polypeptide(L)'
;MREEIDKIRRGEHGARSAKQVIAIGLSEARRAGVDLPPPKSGQTTERTRRSAEYAYEAGQGVRKTKRRPRVSRAVSKALKREPRSTASRKALSRQAHSAAARRTAAERSASARKAARTKGAAGRSAAAKKGARTRARRR
;
A
#
# COMPACT_ATOMS: atom_id res chain seq x y z
N MET A 1 -5.39 -1.87 -0.69
CA MET A 1 -4.59 -1.33 0.44
C MET A 1 -5.39 -1.18 1.74
N ARG A 2 -6.52 -0.45 1.76
CA ARG A 2 -7.38 -0.35 2.96
C ARG A 2 -7.86 -1.72 3.43
N GLU A 3 -8.37 -2.51 2.52
CA GLU A 3 -8.85 -3.86 2.75
C GLU A 3 -7.77 -4.76 3.40
N GLU A 4 -6.52 -4.69 2.93
CA GLU A 4 -5.41 -5.44 3.51
C GLU A 4 -5.10 -5.03 4.96
N ILE A 5 -5.12 -3.72 5.24
CA ILE A 5 -4.97 -3.20 6.60
C ILE A 5 -6.09 -3.71 7.50
N ASP A 6 -7.31 -3.75 7.01
CA ASP A 6 -8.47 -4.21 7.75
C ASP A 6 -8.43 -5.73 8.00
N LYS A 7 -7.97 -6.55 7.03
CA LYS A 7 -7.71 -7.99 7.23
C LYS A 7 -6.74 -8.23 8.38
N ILE A 8 -5.60 -7.52 8.40
CA ILE A 8 -4.60 -7.66 9.46
C ILE A 8 -5.16 -7.23 10.82
N ARG A 9 -5.93 -6.13 10.86
CA ARG A 9 -6.55 -5.65 12.10
C ARG A 9 -7.60 -6.62 12.65
N ARG A 10 -8.35 -7.30 11.77
CA ARG A 10 -9.27 -8.37 12.17
C ARG A 10 -8.58 -9.66 12.61
N GLY A 11 -7.27 -9.78 12.36
CA GLY A 11 -6.48 -10.93 12.77
C GLY A 11 -6.48 -12.09 11.80
N GLU A 12 -6.88 -11.86 10.55
CA GLU A 12 -6.82 -12.89 9.50
C GLU A 12 -5.38 -13.34 9.25
N HIS A 13 -4.43 -12.40 9.34
CA HIS A 13 -2.99 -12.61 9.35
C HIS A 13 -2.26 -11.38 9.90
N GLY A 14 -0.93 -11.46 10.04
CA GLY A 14 -0.06 -10.34 10.40
C GLY A 14 0.92 -9.98 9.28
N ALA A 15 1.88 -9.14 9.61
CA ALA A 15 2.99 -8.79 8.73
C ALA A 15 4.21 -8.42 9.57
N ARG A 16 5.42 -8.71 9.07
CA ARG A 16 6.68 -8.42 9.75
C ARG A 16 6.94 -6.92 9.90
N SER A 17 6.42 -6.09 9.00
CA SER A 17 6.63 -4.65 9.02
C SER A 17 5.52 -3.91 8.27
N ALA A 18 5.37 -2.60 8.52
CA ALA A 18 4.46 -1.75 7.76
C ALA A 18 4.79 -1.71 6.25
N LYS A 19 6.07 -1.87 5.87
CA LYS A 19 6.48 -2.01 4.47
C LYS A 19 5.90 -3.26 3.84
N GLN A 20 5.89 -4.38 4.57
CA GLN A 20 5.31 -5.64 4.09
C GLN A 20 3.79 -5.53 3.94
N VAL A 21 3.09 -4.87 4.87
CA VAL A 21 1.64 -4.58 4.73
C VAL A 21 1.36 -3.88 3.41
N ILE A 22 2.16 -2.84 3.09
CA ILE A 22 2.03 -2.09 1.85
C ILE A 22 2.33 -2.97 0.63
N ALA A 23 3.38 -3.78 0.69
CA ALA A 23 3.78 -4.66 -0.42
C ALA A 23 2.71 -5.73 -0.72
N ILE A 24 2.11 -6.34 0.31
CA ILE A 24 1.01 -7.30 0.15
C ILE A 24 -0.18 -6.63 -0.53
N GLY A 25 -0.65 -5.48 -0.01
CA GLY A 25 -1.80 -4.80 -0.57
C GLY A 25 -1.58 -4.27 -2.01
N LEU A 26 -0.36 -3.84 -2.37
CA LEU A 26 -0.03 -3.49 -3.75
C LEU A 26 -0.02 -4.73 -4.66
N SER A 27 0.49 -5.85 -4.16
CA SER A 27 0.50 -7.11 -4.91
C SER A 27 -0.90 -7.66 -5.15
N GLU A 28 -1.79 -7.58 -4.15
CA GLU A 28 -3.21 -7.93 -4.29
C GLU A 28 -3.92 -7.03 -5.30
N ALA A 29 -3.72 -5.72 -5.22
CA ALA A 29 -4.32 -4.77 -6.16
C ALA A 29 -3.89 -5.04 -7.61
N ARG A 30 -2.59 -5.31 -7.84
CA ARG A 30 -2.10 -5.69 -9.18
C ARG A 30 -2.75 -6.95 -9.68
N ARG A 31 -2.83 -8.00 -8.86
CA ARG A 31 -3.48 -9.28 -9.24
C ARG A 31 -4.98 -9.13 -9.49
N ALA A 32 -5.61 -8.16 -8.87
CA ALA A 32 -7.02 -7.82 -9.11
C ALA A 32 -7.24 -6.97 -10.40
N GLY A 33 -6.21 -6.77 -11.20
CA GLY A 33 -6.30 -6.04 -12.46
C GLY A 33 -6.21 -4.52 -12.34
N VAL A 34 -5.92 -3.98 -11.14
CA VAL A 34 -5.71 -2.54 -11.00
C VAL A 34 -4.43 -2.13 -11.74
N ASP A 35 -4.52 -1.10 -12.58
CA ASP A 35 -3.39 -0.57 -13.33
C ASP A 35 -2.37 0.13 -12.42
N LEU A 36 -1.52 -0.69 -11.81
CA LEU A 36 -0.41 -0.30 -10.96
C LEU A 36 0.89 -0.89 -11.52
N PRO A 37 1.54 -0.20 -12.46
CA PRO A 37 2.75 -0.72 -13.09
C PRO A 37 3.85 -1.03 -12.06
N PRO A 38 4.76 -1.98 -12.37
CA PRO A 38 5.87 -2.30 -11.50
C PRO A 38 6.81 -1.10 -11.30
N PRO A 39 7.57 -1.06 -10.20
CA PRO A 39 8.57 -0.01 -10.00
C PRO A 39 9.60 -0.02 -11.12
N LYS A 40 10.11 1.17 -11.48
CA LYS A 40 11.21 1.31 -12.44
C LYS A 40 12.50 0.68 -11.89
N SER A 41 13.42 0.32 -12.79
CA SER A 41 14.76 -0.13 -12.41
C SER A 41 15.44 0.89 -11.49
N GLY A 42 16.16 0.42 -10.48
CA GLY A 42 16.83 1.26 -9.48
C GLY A 42 15.95 1.78 -8.34
N GLN A 43 14.61 1.73 -8.44
CA GLN A 43 13.71 2.19 -7.37
C GLN A 43 13.56 1.19 -6.22
N THR A 44 13.83 -0.07 -6.47
CA THR A 44 13.72 -1.18 -5.52
C THR A 44 14.69 -2.29 -5.90
N THR A 45 14.77 -3.35 -5.06
CA THR A 45 15.56 -4.51 -5.42
C THR A 45 14.96 -5.21 -6.64
N GLU A 46 15.81 -5.81 -7.48
CA GLU A 46 15.39 -6.51 -8.69
C GLU A 46 14.39 -7.65 -8.37
N ARG A 47 14.59 -8.33 -7.25
CA ARG A 47 13.64 -9.36 -6.76
C ARG A 47 12.24 -8.76 -6.51
N THR A 48 12.15 -7.58 -5.90
CA THR A 48 10.88 -6.90 -5.64
C THR A 48 10.24 -6.44 -6.94
N ARG A 49 11.04 -5.91 -7.88
CA ARG A 49 10.59 -5.47 -9.20
C ARG A 49 9.97 -6.62 -9.97
N ARG A 50 10.68 -7.76 -10.09
CA ARG A 50 10.18 -8.97 -10.78
C ARG A 50 8.92 -9.53 -10.13
N SER A 51 8.83 -9.51 -8.79
CA SER A 51 7.61 -9.93 -8.09
C SER A 51 6.42 -9.02 -8.39
N ALA A 52 6.65 -7.71 -8.50
CA ALA A 52 5.61 -6.73 -8.85
C ALA A 52 5.17 -6.89 -10.31
N GLU A 53 6.10 -7.11 -11.23
CA GLU A 53 5.87 -7.39 -12.65
C GLU A 53 5.03 -8.65 -12.82
N TYR A 54 5.42 -9.75 -12.17
CA TYR A 54 4.63 -11.00 -12.17
C TYR A 54 3.19 -10.79 -11.70
N ALA A 55 3.00 -10.03 -10.59
CA ALA A 55 1.67 -9.75 -10.06
C ALA A 55 0.85 -8.86 -11.01
N TYR A 56 1.49 -7.92 -11.69
CA TYR A 56 0.87 -7.04 -12.67
C TYR A 56 0.43 -7.81 -13.91
N GLU A 57 1.33 -8.56 -14.54
CA GLU A 57 1.05 -9.40 -15.72
C GLU A 57 -0.08 -10.41 -15.44
N ALA A 58 -0.09 -10.98 -14.24
CA ALA A 58 -1.15 -11.91 -13.83
C ALA A 58 -2.52 -11.22 -13.74
N GLY A 59 -2.56 -10.00 -13.22
CA GLY A 59 -3.81 -9.23 -13.11
C GLY A 59 -4.30 -8.67 -14.45
N GLN A 60 -3.38 -8.37 -15.37
CA GLN A 60 -3.72 -7.95 -16.74
C GLN A 60 -4.07 -9.12 -17.68
N GLY A 61 -4.05 -10.36 -17.17
CA GLY A 61 -4.36 -11.54 -17.98
C GLY A 61 -3.24 -11.99 -18.92
N VAL A 62 -2.11 -11.30 -18.94
CA VAL A 62 -0.95 -11.62 -19.79
C VAL A 62 -0.28 -12.92 -19.35
N ARG A 63 -0.33 -13.21 -18.06
CA ARG A 63 0.32 -14.39 -17.48
C ARG A 63 -0.67 -15.30 -16.73
N LYS A 64 -0.72 -16.56 -17.11
CA LYS A 64 -1.44 -17.59 -16.33
C LYS A 64 -0.65 -17.94 -15.06
N THR A 65 -1.29 -17.84 -13.90
CA THR A 65 -0.67 -18.20 -12.61
C THR A 65 -0.91 -19.68 -12.30
N LYS A 66 0.15 -20.42 -11.99
CA LYS A 66 0.01 -21.79 -11.47
C LYS A 66 -0.27 -21.74 -9.97
N ARG A 67 -1.39 -22.29 -9.54
CA ARG A 67 -1.71 -22.46 -8.13
C ARG A 67 -0.72 -23.43 -7.48
N ARG A 68 -0.07 -23.01 -6.39
CA ARG A 68 0.88 -23.83 -5.60
C ARG A 68 0.35 -23.99 -4.17
N PRO A 69 -0.56 -24.96 -3.91
CA PRO A 69 -1.27 -25.05 -2.63
C PRO A 69 -0.36 -25.22 -1.41
N ARG A 70 0.73 -25.98 -1.54
CA ARG A 70 1.72 -26.17 -0.44
C ARG A 70 2.40 -24.86 -0.08
N VAL A 71 2.87 -24.10 -1.08
CA VAL A 71 3.52 -22.81 -0.89
C VAL A 71 2.53 -21.80 -0.29
N SER A 72 1.32 -21.73 -0.82
CA SER A 72 0.26 -20.87 -0.32
C SER A 72 -0.05 -21.13 1.15
N ARG A 73 -0.21 -22.40 1.55
CA ARG A 73 -0.44 -22.79 2.95
C ARG A 73 0.74 -22.44 3.85
N ALA A 74 1.98 -22.66 3.42
CA ALA A 74 3.17 -22.31 4.18
C ALA A 74 3.29 -20.80 4.40
N VAL A 75 3.07 -20.01 3.35
CA VAL A 75 3.07 -18.53 3.44
C VAL A 75 1.95 -18.04 4.36
N SER A 76 0.73 -18.56 4.22
CA SER A 76 -0.40 -18.20 5.09
C SER A 76 -0.11 -18.53 6.55
N LYS A 77 0.47 -19.72 6.83
CA LYS A 77 0.88 -20.12 8.19
C LYS A 77 1.97 -19.18 8.75
N ALA A 78 2.94 -18.77 7.95
CA ALA A 78 3.97 -17.84 8.36
C ALA A 78 3.38 -16.45 8.67
N LEU A 79 2.52 -15.91 7.79
CA LEU A 79 1.87 -14.62 7.99
C LEU A 79 0.95 -14.59 9.22
N LYS A 80 0.28 -15.68 9.55
CA LYS A 80 -0.55 -15.79 10.76
C LYS A 80 0.26 -15.67 12.06
N ARG A 81 1.56 -15.95 12.04
CA ARG A 81 2.48 -15.80 13.18
C ARG A 81 3.07 -14.39 13.31
N GLU A 82 2.96 -13.58 12.27
CA GLU A 82 3.51 -12.24 12.27
C GLU A 82 2.64 -11.26 13.07
N PRO A 83 3.25 -10.19 13.65
CA PRO A 83 2.52 -9.25 14.48
C PRO A 83 1.50 -8.42 13.70
N ARG A 84 0.33 -8.20 14.29
CA ARG A 84 -0.73 -7.34 13.74
C ARG A 84 -0.48 -5.84 13.99
N SER A 85 0.35 -5.51 14.97
CA SER A 85 0.67 -4.12 15.35
C SER A 85 1.31 -3.30 14.22
N THR A 86 1.89 -3.97 13.23
CA THR A 86 2.48 -3.37 12.02
C THR A 86 1.46 -2.66 11.12
N ALA A 87 0.18 -3.03 11.21
CA ALA A 87 -0.94 -2.36 10.53
C ALA A 87 -1.60 -1.27 11.40
N SER A 88 -1.03 -0.94 12.57
CA SER A 88 -1.52 0.16 13.41
C SER A 88 -1.34 1.52 12.73
N ARG A 89 -2.20 2.49 13.08
CA ARG A 89 -2.09 3.88 12.59
C ARG A 89 -0.70 4.45 12.86
N LYS A 90 -0.13 4.20 14.04
CA LYS A 90 1.21 4.66 14.44
C LYS A 90 2.32 4.06 13.55
N ALA A 91 2.27 2.75 13.27
CA ALA A 91 3.27 2.08 12.43
C ALA A 91 3.20 2.56 10.97
N LEU A 92 1.99 2.69 10.42
CA LEU A 92 1.78 3.19 9.06
C LEU A 92 2.15 4.67 8.91
N SER A 93 1.84 5.50 9.92
CA SER A 93 2.25 6.91 9.94
C SER A 93 3.78 7.03 9.95
N ARG A 94 4.48 6.31 10.85
CA ARG A 94 5.95 6.30 10.86
C ARG A 94 6.54 5.88 9.52
N GLN A 95 5.97 4.86 8.89
CA GLN A 95 6.41 4.43 7.56
C GLN A 95 6.19 5.51 6.50
N ALA A 96 5.05 6.20 6.52
CA ALA A 96 4.75 7.28 5.60
C ALA A 96 5.73 8.47 5.77
N HIS A 97 6.00 8.88 7.00
CA HIS A 97 6.99 9.93 7.30
C HIS A 97 8.40 9.53 6.85
N SER A 98 8.85 8.31 7.17
CA SER A 98 10.15 7.81 6.72
C SER A 98 10.26 7.75 5.18
N ALA A 99 9.21 7.34 4.50
CA ALA A 99 9.19 7.31 3.03
C ALA A 99 9.21 8.75 2.44
N ALA A 100 8.49 9.70 3.05
CA ALA A 100 8.49 11.09 2.63
C ALA A 100 9.85 11.76 2.85
N ALA A 101 10.52 11.48 3.96
CA ALA A 101 11.85 12.04 4.26
C ALA A 101 12.94 11.62 3.26
N ARG A 102 12.79 10.44 2.64
CA ARG A 102 13.73 9.93 1.62
C ARG A 102 13.52 10.55 0.23
N ARG A 103 12.43 11.28 0.01
CA ARG A 103 12.13 11.93 -1.26
C ARG A 103 12.74 13.32 -1.31
N THR A 104 13.17 13.72 -2.49
CA THR A 104 13.60 15.09 -2.76
C THR A 104 12.45 16.08 -2.60
N ALA A 105 12.74 17.35 -2.43
CA ALA A 105 11.72 18.42 -2.38
C ALA A 105 10.87 18.44 -3.67
N ALA A 106 11.51 18.24 -4.82
CA ALA A 106 10.84 18.19 -6.12
C ALA A 106 9.84 17.02 -6.21
N GLU A 107 10.22 15.81 -5.77
CA GLU A 107 9.33 14.64 -5.77
C GLU A 107 8.15 14.82 -4.80
N ARG A 108 8.39 15.43 -3.62
CA ARG A 108 7.30 15.77 -2.68
C ARG A 108 6.31 16.75 -3.29
N SER A 109 6.82 17.81 -3.94
CA SER A 109 6.00 18.79 -4.64
C SER A 109 5.21 18.19 -5.80
N ALA A 110 5.83 17.31 -6.61
CA ALA A 110 5.17 16.61 -7.69
C ALA A 110 4.01 15.72 -7.17
N SER A 111 4.25 14.98 -6.08
CA SER A 111 3.22 14.16 -5.43
C SER A 111 2.07 14.99 -4.90
N ALA A 112 2.35 16.14 -4.28
CA ALA A 112 1.34 17.06 -3.78
C ALA A 112 0.50 17.66 -4.92
N ARG A 113 1.13 18.07 -6.03
CA ARG A 113 0.43 18.57 -7.22
C ARG A 113 -0.47 17.48 -7.83
N LYS A 114 0.03 16.24 -7.93
CA LYS A 114 -0.77 15.11 -8.42
C LYS A 114 -1.99 14.88 -7.53
N ALA A 115 -1.83 14.85 -6.22
CA ALA A 115 -2.92 14.67 -5.26
C ALA A 115 -3.96 15.81 -5.35
N ALA A 116 -3.49 17.06 -5.52
CA ALA A 116 -4.36 18.21 -5.70
C ALA A 116 -5.21 18.13 -6.98
N ARG A 117 -4.60 17.67 -8.09
CA ARG A 117 -5.33 17.44 -9.36
C ARG A 117 -6.35 16.33 -9.23
N THR A 118 -5.96 15.16 -8.65
CA THR A 118 -6.84 14.01 -8.45
C THR A 118 -8.07 14.35 -7.59
N LYS A 119 -7.88 15.13 -6.53
CA LYS A 119 -8.99 15.54 -5.66
C LYS A 119 -9.90 16.61 -6.29
N GLY A 120 -9.38 17.40 -7.21
CA GLY A 120 -10.08 18.56 -7.76
C GLY A 120 -10.36 19.68 -6.72
N ALA A 121 -10.90 20.81 -7.18
CA ALA A 121 -11.17 21.94 -6.30
C ALA A 121 -12.28 21.64 -5.27
N ALA A 122 -13.38 21.06 -5.72
CA ALA A 122 -14.50 20.69 -4.87
C ALA A 122 -14.11 19.71 -3.75
N GLY A 123 -13.34 18.67 -4.10
CA GLY A 123 -12.87 17.68 -3.11
C GLY A 123 -11.89 18.26 -2.09
N ARG A 124 -11.06 19.23 -2.48
CA ARG A 124 -10.18 19.96 -1.54
C ARG A 124 -10.98 20.82 -0.59
N SER A 125 -11.97 21.58 -1.10
CA SER A 125 -12.87 22.40 -0.29
C SER A 125 -13.65 21.57 0.72
N ALA A 126 -14.26 20.47 0.30
CA ALA A 126 -14.97 19.55 1.18
C ALA A 126 -14.05 18.98 2.28
N ALA A 127 -12.82 18.60 1.94
CA ALA A 127 -11.85 18.10 2.91
C ALA A 127 -11.43 19.18 3.92
N ALA A 128 -11.25 20.43 3.49
CA ALA A 128 -10.94 21.56 4.35
C ALA A 128 -12.08 21.86 5.34
N LYS A 129 -13.32 21.91 4.86
CA LYS A 129 -14.52 22.09 5.70
C LYS A 129 -14.65 20.96 6.74
N LYS A 130 -14.45 19.70 6.33
CA LYS A 130 -14.45 18.54 7.24
C LYS A 130 -13.36 18.67 8.31
N GLY A 131 -12.14 19.06 7.92
CA GLY A 131 -11.03 19.28 8.84
C GLY A 131 -11.31 20.39 9.85
N ALA A 132 -11.91 21.51 9.41
CA ALA A 132 -12.31 22.62 10.28
C ALA A 132 -13.35 22.16 11.32
N ARG A 133 -14.40 21.45 10.90
CA ARG A 133 -15.42 20.88 11.80
C ARG A 133 -14.81 19.92 12.84
N THR A 134 -13.86 19.08 12.42
CA THR A 134 -13.20 18.15 13.35
C THR A 134 -12.35 18.88 14.39
N ARG A 135 -11.66 19.95 14.00
CA ARG A 135 -10.89 20.77 14.95
C ARG A 135 -11.79 21.53 15.93
N ALA A 136 -12.91 22.08 15.44
CA ALA A 136 -13.87 22.78 16.30
C ALA A 136 -14.50 21.86 17.37
N ARG A 137 -14.74 20.59 17.05
CA ARG A 137 -15.28 19.60 18.01
C ARG A 137 -14.28 19.09 19.05
N ARG A 138 -12.99 19.37 18.87
CA ARG A 138 -11.90 18.93 19.78
C ARG A 138 -11.42 20.03 20.74
N ARG A 139 -11.95 21.24 20.57
CA ARG A 139 -11.80 22.37 21.51
C ARG A 139 -12.95 22.36 22.51
#